data_1688334df4aa99a980645b285eaef391
#
_entry.id   1688334df4aa99a980645b285eaef391
#
_cell.length_a   1.000
_cell.length_b   1.000
_cell.length_c   1.000
_cell.angle_alpha   90.00
_cell.angle_beta   90.00
_cell.angle_gamma   90.00
#
_symmetry.space_group_name_H-M   'P 1'
#
loop_
_entity.id
_entity.type
_entity.pdbx_description
1 polymer ?
#
loop_
_entity_poly.entity_id
_entity_poly.type
_entity_poly.pdbx_seq_one_letter_code
_entity_poly.pdbx_strand_id
1 'polypeptide(L)'
;GGNQATSASVSVNPGSPYYLNLPNTVRSPFPPFVPAMPQPYDVQINLLARMPAGAPRFGNQNPNESFNNTFGVKAGLFADWRGEAYYTFGQNKSCGVCYLGNYIALETTNGISGAPAVNALQQLVNRPLSDPLHVNPYSSDPFTRAQLDYILGTNSQYAQNWSHDVVAKVDGGLFDLPGGPLKVAVGGEYYFGIQKLQNDANRPPDPGPVTTPDARARTTRTQYAGFVEAYIPAVGRDMEVPLVRELIFSAAMR
;
A
#
# COMPACT_ATOMS: atom_id res chain seq x y z
N GLY A 1 11.42 5.43 4.06
CA GLY A 1 12.08 4.45 4.87
C GLY A 1 11.12 3.93 5.93
N GLY A 2 10.53 2.75 5.73
CA GLY A 2 9.73 2.10 6.76
C GLY A 2 10.63 1.67 7.91
N ASN A 3 10.25 2.03 9.13
CA ASN A 3 10.88 1.55 10.34
C ASN A 3 10.72 0.03 10.41
N GLN A 4 11.76 -0.69 10.05
CA GLN A 4 11.83 -2.11 10.36
C GLN A 4 12.07 -2.26 11.85
N ALA A 5 11.35 -3.17 12.49
CA ALA A 5 11.60 -3.51 13.87
C ALA A 5 13.06 -4.01 14.00
N THR A 6 13.91 -3.17 14.58
CA THR A 6 15.31 -3.51 14.83
C THR A 6 15.46 -4.44 16.05
N SER A 7 14.39 -4.60 16.79
CA SER A 7 14.31 -5.45 17.98
C SER A 7 12.96 -6.18 18.04
N ALA A 8 12.94 -7.34 18.65
CA ALA A 8 11.73 -8.09 18.98
C ALA A 8 11.66 -8.36 20.48
N SER A 9 10.46 -8.28 21.03
CA SER A 9 10.19 -8.65 22.42
C SER A 9 9.89 -10.14 22.51
N VAL A 10 10.50 -10.81 23.47
CA VAL A 10 10.18 -12.20 23.86
C VAL A 10 9.91 -12.27 25.34
N SER A 11 8.91 -13.04 25.74
CA SER A 11 8.57 -13.23 27.14
C SER A 11 9.34 -14.41 27.72
N VAL A 12 10.03 -14.20 28.83
CA VAL A 12 10.72 -15.23 29.58
C VAL A 12 9.85 -15.64 30.78
N ASN A 13 9.26 -16.82 30.68
CA ASN A 13 8.34 -17.34 31.66
C ASN A 13 9.09 -18.04 32.83
N PRO A 14 8.49 -18.08 34.04
CA PRO A 14 8.94 -18.97 35.10
C PRO A 14 8.97 -20.42 34.61
N GLY A 15 10.09 -21.12 34.78
CA GLY A 15 10.29 -22.45 34.20
C GLY A 15 11.09 -22.47 32.90
N SER A 16 11.29 -21.34 32.25
CA SER A 16 12.29 -21.20 31.18
C SER A 16 13.69 -21.37 31.76
N PRO A 17 14.62 -22.06 31.06
CA PRO A 17 16.02 -22.17 31.48
C PRO A 17 16.73 -20.81 31.60
N TYR A 18 16.14 -19.77 31.01
CA TYR A 18 16.63 -18.39 31.02
C TYR A 18 15.94 -17.50 32.04
N TYR A 19 14.99 -18.05 32.80
CA TYR A 19 14.30 -17.27 33.81
C TYR A 19 15.24 -16.82 34.90
N LEU A 20 15.52 -15.52 34.98
CA LEU A 20 16.25 -14.93 36.07
C LEU A 20 15.26 -14.67 37.20
N ASN A 21 15.49 -15.32 38.33
CA ASN A 21 14.69 -15.07 39.55
C ASN A 21 15.07 -13.69 40.12
N LEU A 22 14.61 -12.65 39.47
CA LEU A 22 14.87 -11.27 39.90
C LEU A 22 14.13 -11.04 41.21
N PRO A 23 14.80 -10.50 42.26
CA PRO A 23 14.13 -10.16 43.49
C PRO A 23 13.03 -9.17 43.20
N ASN A 24 11.80 -9.54 43.51
CA ASN A 24 10.62 -8.71 43.30
C ASN A 24 10.74 -7.46 44.19
N THR A 25 11.18 -6.36 43.62
CA THR A 25 11.37 -5.09 44.34
C THR A 25 10.06 -4.32 44.57
N VAL A 26 8.94 -4.81 44.04
CA VAL A 26 7.63 -4.24 44.33
C VAL A 26 7.06 -4.92 45.58
N ARG A 27 7.47 -4.47 46.75
CA ARG A 27 6.77 -4.78 47.98
C ARG A 27 5.39 -4.10 47.97
N SER A 28 4.33 -4.90 48.04
CA SER A 28 3.04 -4.35 48.43
C SER A 28 3.19 -3.66 49.79
N PRO A 29 2.82 -2.40 49.94
CA PRO A 29 2.91 -1.70 51.23
C PRO A 29 1.88 -2.19 52.26
N PHE A 30 1.04 -3.18 51.92
CA PHE A 30 -0.03 -3.68 52.79
C PHE A 30 0.16 -5.16 53.12
N PRO A 31 0.11 -5.56 54.42
CA PRO A 31 0.05 -6.95 54.83
C PRO A 31 -1.35 -7.58 54.51
N PRO A 32 -1.43 -8.90 54.22
CA PRO A 32 -0.38 -9.89 54.40
C PRO A 32 0.60 -9.93 53.25
N PHE A 33 1.88 -10.11 53.54
CA PHE A 33 2.92 -10.33 52.54
C PHE A 33 2.67 -11.66 51.84
N VAL A 34 2.01 -11.59 50.68
CA VAL A 34 1.97 -12.73 49.77
C VAL A 34 3.33 -12.76 49.07
N PRO A 35 4.06 -13.91 49.12
CA PRO A 35 5.28 -14.06 48.33
C PRO A 35 4.89 -13.77 46.87
N ALA A 36 5.53 -12.80 46.27
CA ALA A 36 5.23 -12.49 44.87
C ALA A 36 5.58 -13.73 44.05
N MET A 37 4.57 -14.28 43.37
CA MET A 37 4.79 -15.40 42.46
C MET A 37 5.71 -14.93 41.33
N PRO A 38 6.63 -15.81 40.87
CA PRO A 38 7.46 -15.50 39.72
C PRO A 38 6.58 -15.06 38.55
N GLN A 39 6.83 -13.87 38.04
CA GLN A 39 6.07 -13.31 36.91
C GLN A 39 6.90 -13.39 35.61
N PRO A 40 6.29 -13.65 34.46
CA PRO A 40 6.99 -13.53 33.21
C PRO A 40 7.47 -12.07 33.00
N TYR A 41 8.58 -11.90 32.35
CA TYR A 41 9.08 -10.59 31.93
C TYR A 41 9.58 -10.61 30.51
N ASP A 42 9.57 -9.44 29.87
CA ASP A 42 9.94 -9.30 28.48
C ASP A 42 11.42 -8.93 28.33
N VAL A 43 12.06 -9.57 27.36
CA VAL A 43 13.44 -9.30 26.95
C VAL A 43 13.42 -8.79 25.51
N GLN A 44 14.13 -7.70 25.25
CA GLN A 44 14.30 -7.15 23.91
C GLN A 44 15.52 -7.78 23.24
N ILE A 45 15.31 -8.48 22.14
CA ILE A 45 16.36 -9.06 21.32
C ILE A 45 16.67 -8.08 20.18
N ASN A 46 17.91 -7.60 20.12
CA ASN A 46 18.36 -6.80 18.98
C ASN A 46 18.62 -7.72 17.77
N LEU A 47 17.71 -7.68 16.82
CA LEU A 47 17.74 -8.55 15.66
C LEU A 47 18.90 -8.19 14.72
N LEU A 48 19.14 -6.88 14.50
CA LEU A 48 20.20 -6.43 13.60
C LEU A 48 21.59 -6.79 14.13
N ALA A 49 21.81 -6.66 15.42
CA ALA A 49 23.08 -7.00 16.04
C ALA A 49 23.41 -8.50 15.96
N ARG A 50 22.38 -9.34 15.84
CA ARG A 50 22.53 -10.80 15.77
C ARG A 50 22.46 -11.36 14.34
N MET A 51 22.38 -10.50 13.31
CA MET A 51 22.48 -10.95 11.93
C MET A 51 23.91 -11.33 11.59
N PRO A 52 24.16 -12.53 11.06
CA PRO A 52 25.49 -12.91 10.63
C PRO A 52 25.96 -12.06 9.43
N ALA A 53 27.26 -11.91 9.26
CA ALA A 53 27.84 -11.25 8.12
C ALA A 53 27.36 -11.91 6.80
N GLY A 54 26.87 -11.11 5.87
CA GLY A 54 26.33 -11.63 4.60
C GLY A 54 24.87 -12.13 4.68
N ALA A 55 24.22 -12.00 5.83
CA ALA A 55 22.79 -12.28 5.93
C ALA A 55 22.01 -11.39 4.96
N PRO A 56 20.86 -11.87 4.42
CA PRO A 56 20.01 -11.05 3.59
C PRO A 56 19.61 -9.77 4.32
N ARG A 57 19.80 -8.63 3.66
CA ARG A 57 19.40 -7.35 4.27
C ARG A 57 17.89 -7.28 4.34
N PHE A 58 17.38 -6.83 5.48
CA PHE A 58 16.00 -6.38 5.57
C PHE A 58 15.84 -5.16 4.67
N GLY A 59 15.12 -5.31 3.60
CA GLY A 59 14.91 -4.23 2.65
C GLY A 59 13.46 -4.24 2.18
N ASN A 60 12.81 -3.09 2.25
CA ASN A 60 11.59 -2.83 1.54
C ASN A 60 11.95 -2.13 0.23
N GLN A 61 11.63 -2.76 -0.89
CA GLN A 61 11.70 -2.12 -2.19
C GLN A 61 10.26 -1.91 -2.66
N ASN A 62 9.96 -0.66 -3.02
CA ASN A 62 8.65 -0.28 -3.55
C ASN A 62 8.80 0.10 -5.03
N PRO A 63 9.06 -0.88 -5.92
CA PRO A 63 9.12 -0.58 -7.34
C PRO A 63 7.76 -0.09 -7.81
N ASN A 64 7.78 0.95 -8.62
CA ASN A 64 6.62 1.50 -9.28
C ASN A 64 6.94 1.71 -10.75
N GLU A 65 6.18 1.05 -11.60
CA GLU A 65 6.28 1.15 -13.06
C GLU A 65 4.98 1.73 -13.59
N SER A 66 5.09 2.82 -14.37
CA SER A 66 3.94 3.46 -15.00
C SER A 66 4.18 3.55 -16.49
N PHE A 67 3.14 3.28 -17.25
CA PHE A 67 3.11 3.40 -18.69
C PHE A 67 1.80 4.03 -19.13
N ASN A 68 1.86 5.08 -19.95
CA ASN A 68 0.70 5.75 -20.51
C ASN A 68 0.92 6.00 -22.01
N ASN A 69 -0.10 5.70 -22.81
CA ASN A 69 -0.15 6.04 -24.22
C ASN A 69 -1.46 6.70 -24.57
N THR A 70 -1.39 7.74 -25.38
CA THR A 70 -2.55 8.44 -25.91
C THR A 70 -2.47 8.49 -27.43
N PHE A 71 -3.54 8.06 -28.09
CA PHE A 71 -3.74 8.16 -29.53
C PHE A 71 -4.95 9.04 -29.78
N GLY A 72 -4.83 9.97 -30.70
CA GLY A 72 -5.91 10.88 -30.99
C GLY A 72 -5.98 11.27 -32.45
N VAL A 73 -7.16 11.65 -32.84
CA VAL A 73 -7.44 12.21 -34.19
C VAL A 73 -8.15 13.53 -34.03
N LYS A 74 -7.82 14.48 -34.91
CA LYS A 74 -8.50 15.78 -35.06
C LYS A 74 -8.89 15.94 -36.51
N ALA A 75 -10.10 16.38 -36.73
CA ALA A 75 -10.62 16.59 -38.07
C ALA A 75 -11.45 17.88 -38.15
N GLY A 76 -11.31 18.62 -39.23
CA GLY A 76 -12.32 19.59 -39.64
C GLY A 76 -13.55 18.82 -40.21
N LEU A 77 -14.73 19.17 -39.75
CA LEU A 77 -15.95 18.46 -40.14
C LEU A 77 -16.68 19.23 -41.26
N PHE A 78 -17.34 20.31 -40.93
CA PHE A 78 -18.03 21.20 -41.87
C PHE A 78 -18.01 22.62 -41.31
N ALA A 79 -18.02 23.60 -42.19
CA ALA A 79 -17.85 25.01 -41.81
C ALA A 79 -16.65 25.22 -40.87
N ASP A 80 -16.87 25.75 -39.68
CA ASP A 80 -15.86 25.95 -38.65
C ASP A 80 -15.87 24.86 -37.57
N TRP A 81 -16.69 23.81 -37.73
CA TRP A 81 -16.78 22.70 -36.80
C TRP A 81 -15.54 21.79 -36.84
N ARG A 82 -15.05 21.45 -35.67
CA ARG A 82 -13.93 20.53 -35.47
C ARG A 82 -14.33 19.39 -34.57
N GLY A 83 -13.85 18.21 -34.90
CA GLY A 83 -13.98 17.02 -34.09
C GLY A 83 -12.64 16.58 -33.57
N GLU A 84 -12.63 16.12 -32.35
CA GLU A 84 -11.45 15.52 -31.71
C GLU A 84 -11.89 14.27 -30.96
N ALA A 85 -11.14 13.19 -31.15
CA ALA A 85 -11.32 11.98 -30.35
C ALA A 85 -9.95 11.44 -29.97
N TYR A 86 -9.83 10.97 -28.75
CA TYR A 86 -8.61 10.32 -28.27
C TYR A 86 -8.92 9.15 -27.37
N TYR A 87 -8.01 8.20 -27.38
CA TYR A 87 -7.98 7.04 -26.53
C TYR A 87 -6.67 7.05 -25.73
N THR A 88 -6.79 6.92 -24.42
CA THR A 88 -5.66 6.78 -23.51
C THR A 88 -5.68 5.42 -22.86
N PHE A 89 -4.57 4.71 -22.94
CA PHE A 89 -4.30 3.50 -22.19
C PHE A 89 -3.26 3.80 -21.10
N GLY A 90 -3.61 3.49 -19.86
CA GLY A 90 -2.72 3.60 -18.71
C GLY A 90 -2.50 2.24 -18.06
N GLN A 91 -1.26 1.98 -17.65
CA GLN A 91 -0.90 0.86 -16.80
C GLN A 91 0.01 1.34 -15.68
N ASN A 92 -0.30 0.93 -14.46
CA ASN A 92 0.57 1.12 -13.30
C ASN A 92 0.73 -0.22 -12.60
N LYS A 93 1.98 -0.57 -12.28
CA LYS A 93 2.34 -1.69 -11.43
C LYS A 93 3.14 -1.16 -10.27
N SER A 94 2.68 -1.41 -9.08
CA SER A 94 3.38 -1.01 -7.87
C SER A 94 3.46 -2.16 -6.89
N CYS A 95 4.52 -2.17 -6.12
CA CYS A 95 4.61 -2.99 -4.95
C CYS A 95 4.67 -2.08 -3.72
N GLY A 96 3.58 -2.03 -2.96
CA GLY A 96 3.47 -1.16 -1.79
C GLY A 96 4.31 -1.62 -0.62
N VAL A 97 4.45 -2.94 -0.48
CA VAL A 97 5.26 -3.59 0.54
C VAL A 97 5.92 -4.79 -0.11
N CYS A 98 7.08 -4.59 -0.72
CA CYS A 98 7.88 -5.68 -1.29
C CYS A 98 9.11 -5.86 -0.44
N TYR A 99 9.02 -6.75 0.53
CA TYR A 99 10.19 -7.23 1.22
C TYR A 99 10.91 -8.22 0.32
N LEU A 100 11.89 -7.74 -0.43
CA LEU A 100 12.83 -8.58 -1.15
C LEU A 100 13.80 -9.20 -0.16
N GLY A 101 13.40 -10.29 0.40
CA GLY A 101 14.13 -11.03 1.43
C GLY A 101 13.71 -10.59 2.83
N ASN A 102 13.21 -11.45 3.54
CA ASN A 102 13.19 -11.65 4.97
C ASN A 102 12.50 -10.58 5.80
N TYR A 103 11.27 -10.81 5.97
CA TYR A 103 10.44 -10.27 7.02
C TYR A 103 10.50 -11.23 8.21
N ILE A 104 10.68 -10.70 9.40
CA ILE A 104 10.59 -11.55 10.61
C ILE A 104 9.12 -11.86 10.83
N ALA A 105 8.79 -13.14 10.79
CA ALA A 105 7.46 -13.61 11.12
C ALA A 105 7.21 -13.41 12.63
N LEU A 106 6.79 -12.21 13.01
CA LEU A 106 6.50 -11.87 14.40
C LEU A 106 5.23 -12.55 14.93
N GLU A 107 4.38 -13.03 14.02
CA GLU A 107 3.10 -13.64 14.38
C GLU A 107 2.90 -14.94 13.61
N THR A 108 2.93 -16.05 14.31
CA THR A 108 2.39 -17.31 13.81
C THR A 108 1.09 -17.59 14.53
N THR A 109 -0.02 -17.46 13.83
CA THR A 109 -1.26 -18.06 14.30
C THR A 109 -1.15 -19.55 14.02
N ASN A 110 -1.09 -20.37 15.05
CA ASN A 110 -1.03 -21.83 14.93
C ASN A 110 -2.33 -22.47 14.38
N GLY A 111 -3.10 -21.78 13.56
CA GLY A 111 -4.30 -22.33 12.93
C GLY A 111 -5.39 -22.84 13.93
N ILE A 112 -5.12 -22.79 15.22
CA ILE A 112 -6.03 -23.17 16.28
C ILE A 112 -6.80 -21.93 16.71
N SER A 113 -8.07 -21.88 16.37
CA SER A 113 -8.98 -20.84 16.81
C SER A 113 -8.91 -20.68 18.34
N GLY A 114 -8.46 -19.50 18.81
CA GLY A 114 -8.41 -19.16 20.22
C GLY A 114 -7.03 -19.35 20.92
N ALA A 115 -6.00 -19.85 20.22
CA ALA A 115 -4.65 -19.85 20.76
C ALA A 115 -3.99 -18.46 20.61
N PRO A 116 -3.26 -17.95 21.63
CA PRO A 116 -2.53 -16.69 21.49
C PRO A 116 -1.48 -16.83 20.40
N ALA A 117 -1.37 -15.80 19.56
CA ALA A 117 -0.33 -15.73 18.54
C ALA A 117 1.04 -15.67 19.22
N VAL A 118 1.87 -16.66 18.97
CA VAL A 118 3.27 -16.72 19.47
C VAL A 118 4.17 -16.41 18.29
N ASN A 119 5.03 -15.41 18.42
CA ASN A 119 5.96 -15.11 17.32
C ASN A 119 7.01 -16.24 17.16
N ALA A 120 7.54 -16.40 15.95
CA ALA A 120 8.48 -17.47 15.65
C ALA A 120 9.74 -17.41 16.54
N LEU A 121 10.20 -16.22 16.90
CA LEU A 121 11.34 -16.03 17.79
C LEU A 121 11.04 -16.51 19.21
N GLN A 122 9.82 -16.26 19.73
CA GLN A 122 9.36 -16.77 21.03
C GLN A 122 9.35 -18.31 21.04
N GLN A 123 8.97 -18.92 19.93
CA GLN A 123 9.00 -20.39 19.84
C GLN A 123 10.43 -20.92 19.97
N LEU A 124 11.42 -20.25 19.33
CA LEU A 124 12.83 -20.64 19.45
C LEU A 124 13.39 -20.45 20.87
N VAL A 125 12.98 -19.40 21.57
CA VAL A 125 13.35 -19.16 22.97
C VAL A 125 12.75 -20.22 23.91
N ASN A 126 11.58 -20.71 23.60
CA ASN A 126 10.87 -21.71 24.41
C ASN A 126 11.36 -23.15 24.15
N ARG A 127 12.22 -23.38 23.15
CA ARG A 127 12.74 -24.72 22.85
C ARG A 127 13.69 -25.21 23.96
N PRO A 128 13.80 -26.51 24.16
CA PRO A 128 14.78 -27.10 25.08
C PRO A 128 16.21 -26.70 24.71
N LEU A 129 17.09 -26.57 25.69
CA LEU A 129 18.52 -26.26 25.49
C LEU A 129 19.25 -27.25 24.56
N SER A 130 18.74 -28.48 24.45
CA SER A 130 19.29 -29.52 23.57
C SER A 130 18.86 -29.35 22.10
N ASP A 131 17.90 -28.48 21.82
CA ASP A 131 17.41 -28.24 20.44
C ASP A 131 18.40 -27.33 19.70
N PRO A 132 18.90 -27.70 18.52
CA PRO A 132 19.84 -26.88 17.75
C PRO A 132 19.23 -25.54 17.26
N LEU A 133 17.92 -25.41 17.23
CA LEU A 133 17.22 -24.16 16.89
C LEU A 133 16.97 -23.24 18.09
N HIS A 134 17.24 -23.73 19.28
CA HIS A 134 17.04 -22.96 20.50
C HIS A 134 17.80 -21.63 20.47
N VAL A 135 17.18 -20.57 21.00
CA VAL A 135 17.75 -19.22 21.06
C VAL A 135 17.84 -18.74 22.51
N ASN A 136 19.04 -18.41 22.93
CA ASN A 136 19.25 -17.71 24.19
C ASN A 136 18.88 -16.22 24.04
N PRO A 137 17.87 -15.70 24.74
CA PRO A 137 17.42 -14.31 24.60
C PRO A 137 18.46 -13.28 25.07
N TYR A 138 19.44 -13.68 25.90
CA TYR A 138 20.49 -12.80 26.43
C TYR A 138 21.80 -12.87 25.65
N SER A 139 21.94 -13.81 24.71
CA SER A 139 23.16 -13.94 23.93
C SER A 139 23.25 -12.79 22.91
N SER A 140 24.48 -12.37 22.65
CA SER A 140 24.84 -11.54 21.51
C SER A 140 25.28 -12.34 20.28
N ASP A 141 25.31 -13.67 20.37
CA ASP A 141 25.77 -14.53 19.29
C ASP A 141 24.87 -14.35 18.03
N PRO A 142 25.47 -14.37 16.84
CA PRO A 142 24.71 -14.33 15.61
C PRO A 142 23.73 -15.51 15.50
N PHE A 143 22.59 -15.28 14.88
CA PHE A 143 21.67 -16.36 14.54
C PHE A 143 22.32 -17.34 13.55
N THR A 144 22.08 -18.62 13.76
CA THR A 144 22.44 -19.65 12.78
C THR A 144 21.55 -19.55 11.54
N ARG A 145 22.01 -20.13 10.43
CA ARG A 145 21.19 -20.18 9.21
C ARG A 145 19.85 -20.85 9.46
N ALA A 146 19.83 -21.96 10.19
CA ALA A 146 18.60 -22.69 10.49
C ALA A 146 17.61 -21.86 11.34
N GLN A 147 18.14 -21.11 12.33
CA GLN A 147 17.32 -20.18 13.10
C GLN A 147 16.72 -19.06 12.22
N LEU A 148 17.53 -18.51 11.31
CA LEU A 148 17.05 -17.51 10.36
C LEU A 148 15.98 -18.06 9.41
N ASP A 149 16.18 -19.23 8.85
CA ASP A 149 15.20 -19.88 7.98
C ASP A 149 13.85 -20.15 8.71
N TYR A 150 13.92 -20.28 10.04
CA TYR A 150 12.75 -20.46 10.89
C TYR A 150 12.01 -19.14 11.18
N ILE A 151 12.72 -18.04 11.44
CA ILE A 151 12.11 -16.76 11.85
C ILE A 151 11.84 -15.80 10.69
N LEU A 152 12.43 -16.05 9.51
CA LEU A 152 12.29 -15.17 8.36
C LEU A 152 11.18 -15.64 7.43
N GLY A 153 10.37 -14.71 6.98
CA GLY A 153 9.34 -14.94 5.99
C GLY A 153 9.38 -13.87 4.91
N THR A 154 8.56 -14.00 3.91
CA THR A 154 8.35 -13.01 2.86
C THR A 154 6.95 -12.43 2.95
N ASN A 155 6.82 -11.15 2.63
CA ASN A 155 5.53 -10.50 2.48
C ASN A 155 5.61 -9.53 1.31
N SER A 156 4.67 -9.65 0.37
CA SER A 156 4.62 -8.81 -0.80
C SER A 156 3.20 -8.41 -1.11
N GLN A 157 2.98 -7.11 -1.33
CA GLN A 157 1.68 -6.57 -1.69
C GLN A 157 1.80 -5.87 -3.05
N TYR A 158 1.29 -6.53 -4.08
CA TYR A 158 1.28 -6.04 -5.44
C TYR A 158 -0.05 -5.38 -5.78
N ALA A 159 0.03 -4.19 -6.39
CA ALA A 159 -1.10 -3.53 -7.02
C ALA A 159 -0.82 -3.37 -8.52
N GLN A 160 -1.77 -3.76 -9.34
CA GLN A 160 -1.75 -3.55 -10.78
C GLN A 160 -3.02 -2.84 -11.19
N ASN A 161 -2.85 -1.70 -11.87
CA ASN A 161 -3.95 -0.90 -12.35
C ASN A 161 -3.85 -0.79 -13.87
N TRP A 162 -4.98 -0.92 -14.55
CA TRP A 162 -5.13 -0.63 -15.97
C TRP A 162 -6.27 0.35 -16.14
N SER A 163 -6.10 1.30 -17.02
CA SER A 163 -7.14 2.26 -17.36
C SER A 163 -7.25 2.42 -18.87
N HIS A 164 -8.47 2.54 -19.32
CA HIS A 164 -8.85 2.88 -20.67
C HIS A 164 -9.72 4.11 -20.59
N ASP A 165 -9.37 5.15 -21.32
CA ASP A 165 -10.10 6.40 -21.36
C ASP A 165 -10.33 6.79 -22.81
N VAL A 166 -11.59 6.98 -23.18
CA VAL A 166 -12.02 7.41 -24.50
C VAL A 166 -12.74 8.73 -24.34
N VAL A 167 -12.25 9.75 -25.02
CA VAL A 167 -12.91 11.06 -25.05
C VAL A 167 -13.18 11.42 -26.49
N ALA A 168 -14.38 11.91 -26.75
CA ALA A 168 -14.75 12.49 -28.03
C ALA A 168 -15.46 13.83 -27.80
N LYS A 169 -15.10 14.84 -28.57
CA LYS A 169 -15.72 16.15 -28.53
C LYS A 169 -15.84 16.75 -29.92
N VAL A 170 -16.82 17.62 -30.08
CA VAL A 170 -16.97 18.46 -31.24
C VAL A 170 -17.17 19.90 -30.78
N ASP A 171 -16.59 20.86 -31.49
CA ASP A 171 -16.73 22.27 -31.20
C ASP A 171 -16.89 23.06 -32.52
N GLY A 172 -17.65 24.17 -32.46
CA GLY A 172 -17.86 25.03 -33.58
C GLY A 172 -18.80 26.19 -33.30
N GLY A 173 -19.00 27.04 -34.28
CA GLY A 173 -19.97 28.14 -34.26
C GLY A 173 -21.39 27.66 -34.57
N LEU A 174 -22.38 28.16 -33.81
CA LEU A 174 -23.78 27.90 -34.07
C LEU A 174 -24.38 29.00 -34.96
N PHE A 175 -24.22 30.24 -34.60
CA PHE A 175 -24.68 31.42 -35.35
C PHE A 175 -23.98 32.66 -34.80
N ASP A 176 -24.04 33.76 -35.62
CA ASP A 176 -23.40 35.01 -35.21
C ASP A 176 -24.36 35.83 -34.35
N LEU A 177 -23.83 36.28 -33.21
CA LEU A 177 -24.40 37.28 -32.33
C LEU A 177 -23.82 38.67 -32.70
N PRO A 178 -24.43 39.78 -32.24
CA PRO A 178 -23.85 41.09 -32.47
C PRO A 178 -22.43 41.26 -31.96
N GLY A 179 -22.05 40.53 -30.89
CA GLY A 179 -20.72 40.53 -30.32
C GLY A 179 -19.72 39.54 -30.92
N GLY A 180 -20.16 38.71 -31.87
CA GLY A 180 -19.35 37.69 -32.52
C GLY A 180 -20.02 36.29 -32.52
N PRO A 181 -19.39 35.25 -33.04
CA PRO A 181 -19.99 33.92 -33.16
C PRO A 181 -20.22 33.27 -31.79
N LEU A 182 -21.44 32.79 -31.55
CA LEU A 182 -21.76 31.86 -30.46
C LEU A 182 -21.06 30.52 -30.73
N LYS A 183 -20.15 30.13 -29.90
CA LYS A 183 -19.45 28.87 -30.00
C LYS A 183 -19.90 27.88 -28.96
N VAL A 184 -20.00 26.63 -29.33
CA VAL A 184 -20.32 25.53 -28.42
C VAL A 184 -19.32 24.41 -28.58
N ALA A 185 -19.08 23.71 -27.47
CA ALA A 185 -18.37 22.44 -27.43
C ALA A 185 -19.27 21.41 -26.75
N VAL A 186 -19.37 20.23 -27.31
CA VAL A 186 -20.09 19.09 -26.74
C VAL A 186 -19.18 17.88 -26.81
N GLY A 187 -19.15 17.11 -25.75
CA GLY A 187 -18.33 15.93 -25.72
C GLY A 187 -18.78 14.90 -24.68
N GLY A 188 -18.12 13.77 -24.76
CA GLY A 188 -18.32 12.68 -23.83
C GLY A 188 -17.02 11.94 -23.51
N GLU A 189 -17.02 11.33 -22.36
CA GLU A 189 -15.91 10.55 -21.82
C GLU A 189 -16.43 9.19 -21.39
N TYR A 190 -15.69 8.14 -21.72
CA TYR A 190 -15.87 6.79 -21.21
C TYR A 190 -14.57 6.33 -20.58
N TYR A 191 -14.60 6.10 -19.27
CA TYR A 191 -13.48 5.57 -18.51
C TYR A 191 -13.80 4.16 -18.03
N PHE A 192 -12.83 3.25 -18.20
CA PHE A 192 -12.86 1.91 -17.65
C PHE A 192 -11.54 1.59 -16.98
N GLY A 193 -11.59 1.27 -15.68
CA GLY A 193 -10.43 0.93 -14.88
C GLY A 193 -10.54 -0.45 -14.25
N ILE A 194 -9.41 -1.14 -14.18
CA ILE A 194 -9.26 -2.42 -13.49
C ILE A 194 -8.15 -2.27 -12.47
N GLN A 195 -8.42 -2.62 -11.23
CA GLN A 195 -7.42 -2.75 -10.19
C GLN A 195 -7.34 -4.21 -9.75
N LYS A 196 -6.13 -4.74 -9.71
CA LYS A 196 -5.83 -6.04 -9.10
C LYS A 196 -4.91 -5.83 -7.93
N LEU A 197 -5.26 -6.41 -6.80
CA LEU A 197 -4.45 -6.49 -5.59
C LEU A 197 -4.08 -7.95 -5.36
N GLN A 198 -2.83 -8.20 -5.02
CA GLN A 198 -2.33 -9.52 -4.68
C GLN A 198 -1.42 -9.38 -3.47
N ASN A 199 -1.74 -10.11 -2.41
CA ASN A 199 -0.91 -10.21 -1.22
C ASN A 199 -0.34 -11.62 -1.17
N ASP A 200 0.98 -11.72 -1.24
CA ASP A 200 1.71 -12.97 -1.08
C ASP A 200 2.49 -12.89 0.24
N ALA A 201 2.23 -13.79 1.16
CA ALA A 201 2.99 -13.89 2.39
C ALA A 201 3.43 -15.34 2.59
N ASN A 202 4.71 -15.55 2.81
CA ASN A 202 5.25 -16.81 3.25
C ASN A 202 5.83 -16.61 4.65
N ARG A 203 5.24 -17.25 5.60
CA ARG A 203 5.71 -17.26 7.00
C ARG A 203 6.08 -18.69 7.31
N PRO A 204 7.36 -19.01 7.53
CA PRO A 204 7.74 -20.33 7.97
C PRO A 204 7.22 -20.54 9.39
N PRO A 205 6.48 -21.57 9.69
CA PRO A 205 6.04 -21.90 11.02
C PRO A 205 6.68 -23.18 11.52
N ASP A 206 6.55 -23.39 12.79
CA ASP A 206 6.65 -24.71 13.37
C ASP A 206 5.23 -25.19 13.77
N PRO A 207 4.75 -26.31 13.20
CA PRO A 207 5.33 -27.09 12.13
C PRO A 207 4.70 -26.71 10.78
N GLY A 208 5.53 -26.31 9.83
CA GLY A 208 5.17 -26.17 8.42
C GLY A 208 4.73 -24.76 7.96
N PRO A 209 4.74 -24.43 6.67
CA PRO A 209 4.46 -23.10 6.17
C PRO A 209 3.00 -22.67 6.37
N VAL A 210 2.75 -21.57 7.08
CA VAL A 210 1.47 -20.87 6.98
C VAL A 210 1.52 -20.03 5.71
N THR A 211 1.08 -20.62 4.62
CA THR A 211 0.67 -19.82 3.50
C THR A 211 -0.61 -19.11 3.92
N THR A 212 -0.54 -17.83 4.21
CA THR A 212 -1.76 -17.02 4.15
C THR A 212 -2.31 -17.18 2.74
N PRO A 213 -3.58 -17.59 2.58
CA PRO A 213 -4.14 -17.73 1.24
C PRO A 213 -3.92 -16.41 0.50
N ASP A 214 -3.42 -16.49 -0.72
CA ASP A 214 -3.25 -15.35 -1.61
C ASP A 214 -4.53 -14.53 -1.62
N ALA A 215 -4.52 -13.41 -0.90
CA ALA A 215 -5.65 -12.50 -0.95
C ALA A 215 -5.58 -11.76 -2.29
N ARG A 216 -6.37 -12.23 -3.25
CA ARG A 216 -6.50 -11.62 -4.57
C ARG A 216 -7.80 -10.87 -4.64
N ALA A 217 -7.73 -9.58 -4.87
CA ALA A 217 -8.89 -8.76 -5.12
C ALA A 217 -8.82 -8.16 -6.52
N ARG A 218 -9.94 -8.14 -7.21
CA ARG A 218 -10.11 -7.44 -8.48
C ARG A 218 -11.30 -6.51 -8.37
N THR A 219 -11.04 -5.24 -8.61
CA THR A 219 -12.08 -4.21 -8.65
C THR A 219 -12.11 -3.58 -10.03
N THR A 220 -13.29 -3.29 -10.54
CA THR A 220 -13.50 -2.59 -11.79
C THR A 220 -14.27 -1.30 -11.54
N ARG A 221 -13.93 -0.25 -12.27
CA ARG A 221 -14.63 1.03 -12.26
C ARG A 221 -14.98 1.41 -13.68
N THR A 222 -16.25 1.71 -13.92
CA THR A 222 -16.72 2.28 -15.17
C THR A 222 -17.32 3.65 -14.89
N GLN A 223 -17.02 4.63 -15.71
CA GLN A 223 -17.51 5.99 -15.58
C GLN A 223 -17.90 6.54 -16.96
N TYR A 224 -19.02 7.20 -17.02
CA TYR A 224 -19.50 7.93 -18.18
C TYR A 224 -19.66 9.38 -17.78
N ALA A 225 -19.20 10.29 -18.62
CA ALA A 225 -19.42 11.72 -18.44
C ALA A 225 -19.79 12.35 -19.79
N GLY A 226 -20.72 13.26 -19.78
CA GLY A 226 -21.00 14.13 -20.90
C GLY A 226 -20.78 15.58 -20.49
N PHE A 227 -20.34 16.42 -21.38
CA PHE A 227 -20.15 17.83 -21.11
C PHE A 227 -20.63 18.70 -22.27
N VAL A 228 -21.03 19.89 -21.92
CA VAL A 228 -21.37 20.96 -22.85
C VAL A 228 -20.79 22.26 -22.36
N GLU A 229 -20.21 23.02 -23.27
CA GLU A 229 -19.68 24.35 -23.01
C GLU A 229 -20.22 25.32 -24.04
N ALA A 230 -20.51 26.54 -23.62
CA ALA A 230 -20.97 27.62 -24.48
C ALA A 230 -20.14 28.88 -24.24
N TYR A 231 -19.73 29.52 -25.31
CA TYR A 231 -19.06 30.82 -25.34
C TYR A 231 -19.98 31.81 -26.05
N ILE A 232 -20.48 32.81 -25.36
CA ILE A 232 -21.52 33.73 -25.77
C ILE A 232 -20.98 35.17 -25.76
N PRO A 233 -20.47 35.69 -26.89
CA PRO A 233 -20.00 37.06 -26.97
C PRO A 233 -21.23 38.00 -27.13
N ALA A 234 -21.63 38.66 -26.04
CA ALA A 234 -22.78 39.56 -26.03
C ALA A 234 -22.42 40.95 -26.57
N VAL A 235 -21.19 41.44 -26.30
CA VAL A 235 -20.68 42.72 -26.79
C VAL A 235 -19.29 42.49 -27.36
N GLY A 236 -19.13 42.79 -28.65
CA GLY A 236 -17.84 42.71 -29.35
C GLY A 236 -17.10 44.07 -29.29
N ARG A 237 -15.82 44.01 -29.59
CA ARG A 237 -14.93 45.20 -29.54
C ARG A 237 -15.31 46.28 -30.55
N ASP A 238 -16.00 45.92 -31.62
CA ASP A 238 -16.42 46.81 -32.70
C ASP A 238 -17.78 47.45 -32.43
N MET A 239 -18.43 47.12 -31.30
CA MET A 239 -19.67 47.69 -30.86
C MET A 239 -19.40 48.91 -29.98
N GLU A 240 -19.90 50.09 -30.39
CA GLU A 240 -19.81 51.36 -29.62
C GLU A 240 -20.81 51.36 -28.44
N VAL A 241 -20.60 50.46 -27.47
CA VAL A 241 -21.39 50.41 -26.26
C VAL A 241 -20.73 51.28 -25.17
N PRO A 242 -21.37 52.33 -24.64
CA PRO A 242 -20.76 53.14 -23.60
C PRO A 242 -20.36 52.30 -22.39
N LEU A 243 -19.12 52.51 -21.91
CA LEU A 243 -18.53 51.87 -20.72
C LEU A 243 -18.23 50.37 -20.86
N VAL A 244 -18.67 49.70 -21.92
CA VAL A 244 -18.44 48.25 -22.10
C VAL A 244 -17.71 48.00 -23.43
N ARG A 245 -16.46 47.64 -23.35
CA ARG A 245 -15.63 47.34 -24.55
C ARG A 245 -15.84 45.93 -25.11
N GLU A 246 -16.09 44.99 -24.21
CA GLU A 246 -16.29 43.58 -24.56
C GLU A 246 -17.06 42.91 -23.41
N LEU A 247 -18.06 42.08 -23.71
CA LEU A 247 -18.80 41.30 -22.74
C LEU A 247 -19.01 39.88 -23.28
N ILE A 248 -18.47 38.93 -22.54
CA ILE A 248 -18.54 37.51 -22.89
C ILE A 248 -19.11 36.73 -21.69
N PHE A 249 -20.08 35.87 -21.98
CA PHE A 249 -20.56 34.88 -21.03
C PHE A 249 -20.01 33.51 -21.37
N SER A 250 -19.59 32.76 -20.37
CA SER A 250 -19.19 31.36 -20.50
C SER A 250 -20.05 30.51 -19.59
N ALA A 251 -20.56 29.40 -20.11
CA ALA A 251 -21.31 28.42 -19.35
C ALA A 251 -20.75 27.03 -19.65
N ALA A 252 -20.59 26.20 -18.62
CA ALA A 252 -20.15 24.82 -18.74
C ALA A 252 -20.94 23.93 -17.79
N MET A 253 -21.27 22.72 -18.26
CA MET A 253 -21.91 21.68 -17.47
C MET A 253 -21.25 20.34 -17.79
N ARG A 254 -21.04 19.52 -16.73
CA ARG A 254 -20.50 18.16 -16.84
C ARG A 254 -21.30 17.20 -15.97
#